data_0c47540cf546d39214f8e5548586545c
#
_entry.id   0c47540cf546d39214f8e5548586545c
#
_cell.length_a   1.000
_cell.length_b   1.000
_cell.length_c   1.000
_cell.angle_alpha   90.00
_cell.angle_beta   90.00
_cell.angle_gamma   90.00
#
_symmetry.space_group_name_H-M   'P 1'
#
loop_
_entity.id
_entity.type
_entity.pdbx_description
1 polymer ?
#
loop_
_entity_poly.entity_id
_entity_poly.type
_entity_poly.pdbx_seq_one_letter_code
_entity_poly.pdbx_strand_id
1 'polypeptide(L)'
;TWLREKGLAASAKREDRDANQGVVALHLDGNVGAIVELKSETDFVAGSDQFKDEAQALAELVAAKGVDAVAERASELEELKVTLKENIGLGGVERIEAGAGNALGHYQHNQGGRGVNAVLVEVAGGSDELAHDIAVHIAFARPKYLSREDIPDDVGAAERATLETITRNEGKPEQAIEKIVDGRLQGFFKDIALLDQPY
;
A
#
# COMPACT_ATOMS: atom_id res chain seq x y z
N THR A 1 30.36 -14.64 16.79
CA THR A 1 29.74 -15.74 16.01
C THR A 1 28.63 -16.43 16.79
N TRP A 2 28.89 -17.05 17.95
CA TRP A 2 27.87 -17.79 18.71
C TRP A 2 26.65 -16.96 19.18
N LEU A 3 26.84 -15.71 19.60
CA LEU A 3 25.72 -14.81 19.99
C LEU A 3 24.88 -14.42 18.78
N ARG A 4 25.51 -14.22 17.61
CA ARG A 4 24.81 -13.94 16.35
C ARG A 4 24.01 -15.15 15.89
N GLU A 5 24.58 -16.35 15.95
CA GLU A 5 23.88 -17.61 15.60
C GLU A 5 22.69 -17.87 16.52
N LYS A 6 22.81 -17.61 17.85
CA LYS A 6 21.68 -17.68 18.78
C LYS A 6 20.60 -16.62 18.49
N GLY A 7 21.01 -15.40 18.10
CA GLY A 7 20.12 -14.32 17.70
C GLY A 7 19.31 -14.70 16.48
N LEU A 8 19.94 -15.22 15.44
CA LEU A 8 19.29 -15.69 14.21
C LEU A 8 18.33 -16.85 14.48
N ALA A 9 18.73 -17.85 15.28
CA ALA A 9 17.85 -18.96 15.65
C ALA A 9 16.63 -18.51 16.47
N ALA A 10 16.78 -17.47 17.28
CA ALA A 10 15.66 -16.86 18.00
C ALA A 10 14.78 -15.99 17.10
N SER A 11 15.34 -15.36 16.07
CA SER A 11 14.61 -14.62 15.03
C SER A 11 13.72 -15.55 14.23
N ALA A 12 14.26 -16.66 13.72
CA ALA A 12 13.51 -17.65 12.94
C ALA A 12 12.25 -18.16 13.66
N LYS A 13 12.29 -18.28 15.00
CA LYS A 13 11.11 -18.67 15.80
C LYS A 13 10.01 -17.62 15.88
N ARG A 14 10.26 -16.41 15.42
CA ARG A 14 9.29 -15.30 15.42
C ARG A 14 8.66 -15.03 14.07
N GLU A 15 9.13 -15.70 13.02
CA GLU A 15 8.64 -15.49 11.64
C GLU A 15 7.14 -15.75 11.47
N ASP A 16 6.57 -16.63 12.31
CA ASP A 16 5.12 -16.94 12.30
C ASP A 16 4.27 -15.93 13.09
N ARG A 17 4.86 -14.90 13.71
CA ARG A 17 4.10 -13.91 14.46
C ARG A 17 3.53 -12.85 13.52
N ASP A 18 2.33 -12.39 13.83
CA ASP A 18 1.67 -11.34 13.07
C ASP A 18 2.45 -10.02 13.15
N ALA A 19 2.81 -9.47 12.00
CA ALA A 19 3.46 -8.17 11.83
C ALA A 19 2.46 -7.20 11.17
N ASN A 20 1.55 -6.67 11.98
CA ASN A 20 0.45 -5.81 11.52
C ASN A 20 0.70 -4.31 11.75
N GLN A 21 1.85 -3.96 12.30
CA GLN A 21 2.35 -2.60 12.42
C GLN A 21 3.46 -2.37 11.40
N GLY A 22 3.93 -1.14 11.27
CA GLY A 22 5.04 -0.87 10.36
C GLY A 22 5.17 0.61 10.02
N VAL A 23 6.02 0.87 9.06
CA VAL A 23 6.24 2.19 8.48
C VAL A 23 6.21 2.08 6.96
N VAL A 24 5.68 3.11 6.32
CA VAL A 24 5.76 3.29 4.87
C VAL A 24 6.73 4.43 4.60
N ALA A 25 7.84 4.13 3.93
CA ALA A 25 8.83 5.11 3.49
C ALA A 25 8.57 5.49 2.03
N LEU A 26 8.76 6.77 1.72
CA LEU A 26 8.69 7.33 0.38
C LEU A 26 10.01 8.03 0.08
N HIS A 27 10.56 7.78 -1.10
CA HIS A 27 11.72 8.52 -1.61
C HIS A 27 11.47 8.98 -3.05
N LEU A 28 11.94 10.19 -3.35
CA LEU A 28 11.83 10.82 -4.67
C LEU A 28 13.21 11.25 -5.14
N ASP A 29 13.53 10.94 -6.40
CA ASP A 29 14.75 11.40 -7.08
C ASP A 29 14.39 11.78 -8.53
N GLY A 30 14.23 13.08 -8.77
CA GLY A 30 13.79 13.61 -10.06
C GLY A 30 12.42 13.08 -10.47
N ASN A 31 12.38 12.32 -11.58
CA ASN A 31 11.16 11.68 -12.08
C ASN A 31 10.94 10.25 -11.56
N VAL A 32 11.73 9.82 -10.58
CA VAL A 32 11.61 8.51 -9.96
C VAL A 32 11.05 8.64 -8.54
N GLY A 33 10.09 7.79 -8.22
CA GLY A 33 9.56 7.63 -6.87
C GLY A 33 9.60 6.17 -6.44
N ALA A 34 9.86 5.92 -5.17
CA ALA A 34 9.80 4.60 -4.57
C ALA A 34 9.06 4.63 -3.24
N ILE A 35 8.27 3.58 -3.00
CA ILE A 35 7.59 3.32 -1.74
C ILE A 35 8.04 1.96 -1.22
N VAL A 36 8.39 1.90 0.06
CA VAL A 36 8.70 0.65 0.76
C VAL A 36 7.90 0.58 2.05
N GLU A 37 7.17 -0.51 2.23
CA GLU A 37 6.54 -0.87 3.49
C GLU A 37 7.46 -1.82 4.26
N LEU A 38 7.83 -1.44 5.49
CA LEU A 38 8.53 -2.30 6.43
C LEU A 38 7.60 -2.62 7.60
N LYS A 39 7.39 -3.91 7.87
CA LYS A 39 6.42 -4.42 8.86
C LYS A 39 7.09 -4.83 10.14
N SER A 40 6.39 -4.66 11.27
CA SER A 40 6.78 -5.06 12.63
C SER A 40 5.58 -5.55 13.43
N GLU A 41 5.84 -6.18 14.60
CA GLU A 41 4.77 -6.64 15.49
C GLU A 41 4.11 -5.48 16.24
N THR A 42 4.89 -4.47 16.67
CA THR A 42 4.42 -3.36 17.50
C THR A 42 4.63 -1.99 16.86
N ASP A 43 3.81 -1.03 17.28
CA ASP A 43 3.93 0.37 16.94
C ASP A 43 5.17 1.03 17.58
N PHE A 44 5.66 0.50 18.72
CA PHE A 44 6.89 0.95 19.35
C PHE A 44 8.11 0.74 18.45
N VAL A 45 8.24 -0.47 17.87
CA VAL A 45 9.30 -0.77 16.91
C VAL A 45 9.13 0.04 15.64
N ALA A 46 7.91 0.09 15.08
CA ALA A 46 7.60 0.90 13.90
C ALA A 46 7.91 2.38 14.08
N GLY A 47 7.83 2.92 15.28
CA GLY A 47 8.15 4.30 15.63
C GLY A 47 9.62 4.57 15.94
N SER A 48 10.46 3.52 16.09
CA SER A 48 11.88 3.68 16.43
C SER A 48 12.67 4.27 15.26
N ASP A 49 13.68 5.09 15.57
CA ASP A 49 14.50 5.72 14.54
C ASP A 49 15.23 4.69 13.68
N GLN A 50 15.82 3.66 14.32
CA GLN A 50 16.51 2.60 13.59
C GLN A 50 15.62 1.89 12.57
N PHE A 51 14.35 1.67 12.88
CA PHE A 51 13.40 1.02 11.99
C PHE A 51 12.99 1.94 10.83
N LYS A 52 12.74 3.22 11.13
CA LYS A 52 12.42 4.24 10.12
C LYS A 52 13.59 4.50 9.18
N ASP A 53 14.81 4.59 9.72
CA ASP A 53 16.03 4.81 8.93
C ASP A 53 16.28 3.64 7.96
N GLU A 54 16.03 2.39 8.39
CA GLU A 54 16.13 1.23 7.50
C GLU A 54 15.09 1.27 6.38
N ALA A 55 13.84 1.59 6.69
CA ALA A 55 12.80 1.72 5.68
C ALA A 55 13.12 2.83 4.67
N GLN A 56 13.67 3.95 5.13
CA GLN A 56 14.08 5.05 4.26
C GLN A 56 15.27 4.65 3.38
N ALA A 57 16.26 3.96 3.93
CA ALA A 57 17.41 3.46 3.15
C ALA A 57 16.97 2.45 2.07
N LEU A 58 15.98 1.61 2.37
CA LEU A 58 15.37 0.71 1.37
C LEU A 58 14.67 1.50 0.26
N ALA A 59 13.87 2.53 0.59
CA ALA A 59 13.19 3.35 -0.41
C ALA A 59 14.18 4.10 -1.32
N GLU A 60 15.26 4.62 -0.78
CA GLU A 60 16.36 5.25 -1.55
C GLU A 60 17.03 4.26 -2.49
N LEU A 61 17.32 3.05 -2.00
CA LEU A 61 17.93 1.98 -2.78
C LEU A 61 17.02 1.53 -3.94
N VAL A 62 15.73 1.37 -3.66
CA VAL A 62 14.71 1.00 -4.66
C VAL A 62 14.57 2.09 -5.72
N ALA A 63 14.51 3.36 -5.34
CA ALA A 63 14.48 4.47 -6.29
C ALA A 63 15.68 4.43 -7.23
N ALA A 64 16.89 4.20 -6.69
CA ALA A 64 18.13 4.21 -7.44
C ALA A 64 18.31 2.99 -8.35
N LYS A 65 17.90 1.78 -7.91
CA LYS A 65 18.29 0.52 -8.55
C LYS A 65 17.13 -0.39 -8.97
N GLY A 66 15.88 -0.09 -8.56
CA GLY A 66 14.71 -0.93 -8.82
C GLY A 66 14.30 -1.79 -7.63
N VAL A 67 13.11 -2.41 -7.74
CA VAL A 67 12.46 -3.12 -6.63
C VAL A 67 13.26 -4.33 -6.11
N ASP A 68 13.98 -5.02 -6.98
CA ASP A 68 14.79 -6.19 -6.61
C ASP A 68 16.00 -5.83 -5.72
N ALA A 69 16.39 -4.55 -5.70
CA ALA A 69 17.52 -4.09 -4.93
C ALA A 69 17.34 -4.22 -3.40
N VAL A 70 16.11 -4.41 -2.92
CA VAL A 70 15.84 -4.70 -1.50
C VAL A 70 16.64 -5.91 -0.99
N ALA A 71 16.99 -6.85 -1.87
CA ALA A 71 17.81 -8.01 -1.54
C ALA A 71 19.24 -7.63 -1.11
N GLU A 72 19.75 -6.48 -1.53
CA GLU A 72 21.09 -6.00 -1.14
C GLU A 72 21.17 -5.66 0.36
N ARG A 73 20.01 -5.42 1.03
CA ARG A 73 19.92 -5.11 2.45
C ARG A 73 19.38 -6.27 3.31
N ALA A 74 19.45 -7.50 2.79
CA ALA A 74 18.95 -8.66 3.52
C ALA A 74 19.68 -8.88 4.86
N SER A 75 20.99 -8.59 4.92
CA SER A 75 21.78 -8.73 6.16
C SER A 75 21.40 -7.69 7.21
N GLU A 76 21.11 -6.46 6.81
CA GLU A 76 20.67 -5.37 7.68
C GLU A 76 19.28 -5.67 8.26
N LEU A 77 18.38 -6.20 7.43
CA LEU A 77 17.06 -6.63 7.89
C LEU A 77 17.15 -7.77 8.92
N GLU A 78 18.04 -8.75 8.71
CA GLU A 78 18.28 -9.80 9.69
C GLU A 78 18.90 -9.26 11.00
N GLU A 79 19.81 -8.30 10.91
CA GLU A 79 20.37 -7.63 12.10
C GLU A 79 19.29 -6.84 12.84
N LEU A 80 18.36 -6.20 12.11
CA LEU A 80 17.24 -5.47 12.70
C LEU A 80 16.30 -6.40 13.47
N LYS A 81 15.94 -7.58 12.91
CA LYS A 81 15.16 -8.63 13.57
C LYS A 81 15.80 -9.11 14.88
N VAL A 82 17.13 -9.26 14.87
CA VAL A 82 17.88 -9.71 16.05
C VAL A 82 17.91 -8.62 17.13
N THR A 83 18.12 -7.38 16.72
CA THR A 83 18.28 -6.22 17.62
C THR A 83 16.96 -5.83 18.27
N LEU A 84 15.91 -5.69 17.46
CA LEU A 84 14.58 -5.25 17.93
C LEU A 84 13.74 -6.40 18.50
N LYS A 85 14.14 -7.66 18.26
CA LYS A 85 13.51 -8.89 18.79
C LYS A 85 12.04 -9.05 18.39
N GLU A 86 11.68 -8.55 17.23
CA GLU A 86 10.36 -8.70 16.62
C GLU A 86 10.42 -9.43 15.29
N ASN A 87 9.27 -9.92 14.82
CA ASN A 87 9.09 -10.33 13.45
C ASN A 87 9.07 -9.05 12.60
N ILE A 88 10.07 -8.91 11.73
CA ILE A 88 10.21 -7.78 10.81
C ILE A 88 10.25 -8.33 9.39
N GLY A 89 9.49 -7.73 8.50
CA GLY A 89 9.42 -8.16 7.11
C GLY A 89 9.13 -7.02 6.15
N LEU A 90 9.45 -7.24 4.89
CA LEU A 90 9.01 -6.36 3.82
C LEU A 90 7.52 -6.57 3.54
N GLY A 91 6.81 -5.47 3.35
CA GLY A 91 5.48 -5.44 2.79
C GLY A 91 5.50 -5.08 1.31
N GLY A 92 4.72 -4.07 0.90
CA GLY A 92 4.73 -3.54 -0.47
C GLY A 92 6.06 -2.84 -0.81
N VAL A 93 6.55 -3.08 -2.03
CA VAL A 93 7.71 -2.37 -2.59
C VAL A 93 7.35 -1.96 -4.00
N GLU A 94 7.30 -0.65 -4.24
CA GLU A 94 6.87 -0.09 -5.52
C GLU A 94 7.83 0.99 -5.99
N ARG A 95 8.01 1.08 -7.32
CA ARG A 95 8.81 2.10 -7.98
C ARG A 95 8.10 2.58 -9.24
N ILE A 96 8.00 3.89 -9.38
CA ILE A 96 7.55 4.53 -10.61
C ILE A 96 8.68 5.41 -11.14
N GLU A 97 8.93 5.31 -12.44
CA GLU A 97 9.75 6.25 -13.19
C GLU A 97 8.87 6.91 -14.23
N ALA A 98 8.49 8.16 -13.98
CA ALA A 98 7.59 8.89 -14.85
C ALA A 98 8.24 9.15 -16.21
N GLY A 99 7.48 8.88 -17.28
CA GLY A 99 7.89 9.13 -18.64
C GLY A 99 8.13 10.61 -18.94
N ALA A 100 8.88 10.90 -20.00
CA ALA A 100 9.19 12.27 -20.38
C ALA A 100 7.89 13.09 -20.65
N GLY A 101 7.76 14.21 -19.96
CA GLY A 101 6.59 15.09 -20.05
C GLY A 101 5.40 14.69 -19.19
N ASN A 102 5.52 13.63 -18.40
CA ASN A 102 4.53 13.25 -17.40
C ASN A 102 4.91 13.80 -16.01
N ALA A 103 3.91 14.07 -15.19
CA ALA A 103 4.10 14.48 -13.80
C ALA A 103 4.09 13.27 -12.89
N LEU A 104 4.99 13.25 -11.89
CA LEU A 104 5.01 12.27 -10.82
C LEU A 104 4.39 12.88 -9.56
N GLY A 105 3.12 12.55 -9.29
CA GLY A 105 2.43 12.93 -8.06
C GLY A 105 2.80 12.00 -6.92
N HIS A 106 2.86 12.58 -5.72
CA HIS A 106 3.13 11.81 -4.52
C HIS A 106 2.41 12.40 -3.31
N TYR A 107 2.12 11.54 -2.36
CA TYR A 107 1.63 11.92 -1.04
C TYR A 107 2.07 10.89 0.00
N GLN A 108 2.47 11.35 1.17
CA GLN A 108 2.75 10.50 2.33
C GLN A 108 1.97 11.01 3.53
N HIS A 109 1.16 10.16 4.11
CA HIS A 109 0.47 10.45 5.36
C HIS A 109 1.32 10.00 6.54
N ASN A 110 1.63 10.96 7.43
CA ASN A 110 2.41 10.70 8.63
C ASN A 110 1.52 10.72 9.87
N GLN A 111 1.67 9.73 10.73
CA GLN A 111 0.99 9.63 12.01
C GLN A 111 1.95 9.14 13.08
N GLY A 112 1.99 9.81 14.23
CA GLY A 112 2.90 9.43 15.33
C GLY A 112 4.38 9.51 14.95
N GLY A 113 4.78 10.40 14.03
CA GLY A 113 6.16 10.58 13.59
C GLY A 113 6.66 9.51 12.60
N ARG A 114 5.76 8.75 11.98
CA ARG A 114 6.08 7.75 10.95
C ARG A 114 5.11 7.83 9.77
N GLY A 115 5.54 7.42 8.58
CA GLY A 115 4.67 7.23 7.43
C GLY A 115 3.77 6.01 7.64
N VAL A 116 2.46 6.17 7.45
CA VAL A 116 1.46 5.09 7.59
C VAL A 116 0.72 4.80 6.29
N ASN A 117 0.82 5.69 5.31
CA ASN A 117 0.28 5.53 3.97
C ASN A 117 1.12 6.36 3.01
N ALA A 118 1.36 5.86 1.81
CA ALA A 118 2.00 6.62 0.75
C ALA A 118 1.36 6.28 -0.61
N VAL A 119 1.39 7.24 -1.50
CA VAL A 119 0.88 7.14 -2.87
C VAL A 119 1.92 7.69 -3.82
N LEU A 120 2.13 6.99 -4.92
CA LEU A 120 2.79 7.48 -6.13
C LEU A 120 1.80 7.36 -7.29
N VAL A 121 1.74 8.39 -8.13
CA VAL A 121 0.91 8.39 -9.34
C VAL A 121 1.63 9.10 -10.47
N GLU A 122 1.64 8.50 -11.65
CA GLU A 122 2.08 9.14 -12.88
C GLU A 122 0.87 9.71 -13.63
N VAL A 123 0.95 10.97 -14.01
CA VAL A 123 -0.12 11.68 -14.76
C VAL A 123 0.43 12.16 -16.09
N ALA A 124 -0.07 11.58 -17.16
CA ALA A 124 0.32 11.95 -18.52
C ALA A 124 -0.15 13.37 -18.88
N GLY A 125 0.79 14.24 -19.23
CA GLY A 125 0.52 15.63 -19.62
C GLY A 125 -0.07 16.51 -18.52
N GLY A 126 -0.07 16.04 -17.24
CA GLY A 126 -0.51 16.80 -16.07
C GLY A 126 0.56 17.75 -15.54
N SER A 127 0.14 18.68 -14.68
CA SER A 127 1.06 19.46 -13.86
C SER A 127 1.42 18.71 -12.57
N ASP A 128 2.54 19.08 -11.94
CA ASP A 128 2.94 18.53 -10.64
C ASP A 128 1.87 18.79 -9.57
N GLU A 129 1.21 19.94 -9.60
CA GLU A 129 0.11 20.29 -8.69
C GLU A 129 -1.07 19.33 -8.86
N LEU A 130 -1.53 19.10 -10.10
CA LEU A 130 -2.63 18.16 -10.38
C LEU A 130 -2.24 16.73 -9.96
N ALA A 131 -1.01 16.31 -10.24
CA ALA A 131 -0.55 14.98 -9.87
C ALA A 131 -0.49 14.81 -8.35
N HIS A 132 -0.08 15.84 -7.61
CA HIS A 132 -0.12 15.85 -6.15
C HIS A 132 -1.57 15.74 -5.61
N ASP A 133 -2.50 16.54 -6.15
CA ASP A 133 -3.89 16.52 -5.73
C ASP A 133 -4.54 15.15 -5.98
N ILE A 134 -4.23 14.51 -7.11
CA ILE A 134 -4.65 13.14 -7.40
C ILE A 134 -4.06 12.16 -6.38
N ALA A 135 -2.78 12.29 -6.01
CA ALA A 135 -2.16 11.44 -5.00
C ALA A 135 -2.83 11.59 -3.62
N VAL A 136 -3.19 12.81 -3.23
CA VAL A 136 -3.97 13.10 -2.01
C VAL A 136 -5.35 12.44 -2.07
N HIS A 137 -6.05 12.58 -3.21
CA HIS A 137 -7.36 11.94 -3.44
C HIS A 137 -7.25 10.42 -3.28
N ILE A 138 -6.26 9.78 -3.92
CA ILE A 138 -6.02 8.33 -3.82
C ILE A 138 -5.79 7.91 -2.38
N ALA A 139 -4.97 8.65 -1.63
CA ALA A 139 -4.67 8.34 -0.24
C ALA A 139 -5.91 8.38 0.66
N PHE A 140 -6.85 9.28 0.38
CA PHE A 140 -8.11 9.45 1.11
C PHE A 140 -9.16 8.42 0.66
N ALA A 141 -9.44 8.34 -0.66
CA ALA A 141 -10.50 7.53 -1.23
C ALA A 141 -10.15 6.02 -1.29
N ARG A 142 -8.86 5.69 -1.31
CA ARG A 142 -8.34 4.31 -1.32
C ARG A 142 -8.97 3.43 -2.41
N PRO A 143 -9.00 3.85 -3.68
CA PRO A 143 -9.47 3.02 -4.76
C PRO A 143 -8.64 1.73 -4.81
N LYS A 144 -9.25 0.64 -5.23
CA LYS A 144 -8.58 -0.66 -5.35
C LYS A 144 -8.07 -0.92 -6.77
N TYR A 145 -8.66 -0.23 -7.75
CA TYR A 145 -8.38 -0.40 -9.17
C TYR A 145 -8.27 0.97 -9.84
N LEU A 146 -7.53 1.04 -10.93
CA LEU A 146 -7.42 2.27 -11.71
C LEU A 146 -8.73 2.55 -12.45
N SER A 147 -9.23 1.58 -13.18
CA SER A 147 -10.44 1.67 -13.96
C SER A 147 -11.42 0.54 -13.65
N ARG A 148 -12.63 0.65 -14.19
CA ARG A 148 -13.65 -0.41 -14.04
C ARG A 148 -13.26 -1.70 -14.76
N GLU A 149 -12.54 -1.58 -15.87
CA GLU A 149 -12.08 -2.71 -16.67
C GLU A 149 -11.03 -3.56 -15.93
N ASP A 150 -10.35 -2.97 -14.94
CA ASP A 150 -9.35 -3.66 -14.12
C ASP A 150 -9.98 -4.48 -12.99
N ILE A 151 -11.30 -4.32 -12.75
CA ILE A 151 -11.99 -5.03 -11.68
C ILE A 151 -12.24 -6.48 -12.13
N PRO A 152 -11.74 -7.50 -11.41
CA PRO A 152 -12.01 -8.89 -11.75
C PRO A 152 -13.51 -9.21 -11.72
N ASP A 153 -13.97 -10.02 -12.66
CA ASP A 153 -15.39 -10.41 -12.79
C ASP A 153 -15.95 -11.05 -11.52
N ASP A 154 -15.16 -11.83 -10.82
CA ASP A 154 -15.53 -12.51 -9.57
C ASP A 154 -15.78 -11.52 -8.43
N VAL A 155 -15.07 -10.39 -8.38
CA VAL A 155 -15.29 -9.30 -7.41
C VAL A 155 -16.68 -8.70 -7.62
N GLY A 156 -17.03 -8.37 -8.86
CA GLY A 156 -18.34 -7.83 -9.21
C GLY A 156 -19.46 -8.84 -8.93
N ALA A 157 -19.25 -10.12 -9.25
CA ALA A 157 -20.22 -11.19 -9.02
C ALA A 157 -20.46 -11.45 -7.51
N ALA A 158 -19.39 -11.45 -6.70
CA ALA A 158 -19.50 -11.63 -5.24
C ALA A 158 -20.26 -10.49 -4.58
N GLU A 159 -19.97 -9.23 -4.99
CA GLU A 159 -20.69 -8.07 -4.49
C GLU A 159 -22.16 -8.10 -4.90
N ARG A 160 -22.49 -8.45 -6.16
CA ARG A 160 -23.86 -8.62 -6.63
C ARG A 160 -24.63 -9.59 -5.73
N ALA A 161 -24.09 -10.79 -5.45
CA ALA A 161 -24.72 -11.79 -4.60
C ALA A 161 -24.98 -11.26 -3.17
N THR A 162 -24.03 -10.50 -2.62
CA THR A 162 -24.15 -9.83 -1.33
C THR A 162 -25.28 -8.81 -1.34
N LEU A 163 -25.32 -7.94 -2.34
CA LEU A 163 -26.34 -6.91 -2.51
C LEU A 163 -27.74 -7.50 -2.72
N GLU A 164 -27.87 -8.60 -3.46
CA GLU A 164 -29.13 -9.32 -3.60
C GLU A 164 -29.65 -9.82 -2.26
N THR A 165 -28.79 -10.45 -1.45
CA THR A 165 -29.12 -10.93 -0.12
C THR A 165 -29.57 -9.80 0.80
N ILE A 166 -28.82 -8.69 0.82
CA ILE A 166 -29.18 -7.50 1.60
C ILE A 166 -30.52 -6.95 1.16
N THR A 167 -30.76 -6.80 -0.14
CA THR A 167 -31.97 -6.20 -0.69
C THR A 167 -33.21 -7.05 -0.39
N ARG A 168 -33.10 -8.39 -0.42
CA ARG A 168 -34.17 -9.30 0.01
C ARG A 168 -34.47 -9.17 1.49
N ASN A 169 -33.42 -9.11 2.33
CA ASN A 169 -33.57 -8.97 3.77
C ASN A 169 -34.21 -7.63 4.18
N GLU A 170 -34.06 -6.58 3.35
CA GLU A 170 -34.76 -5.31 3.51
C GLU A 170 -36.26 -5.38 3.17
N GLY A 171 -36.77 -6.51 2.71
CA GLY A 171 -38.16 -6.70 2.35
C GLY A 171 -38.58 -6.00 1.06
N LYS A 172 -37.65 -5.74 0.14
CA LYS A 172 -37.98 -5.13 -1.16
C LYS A 172 -38.78 -6.12 -2.02
N PRO A 173 -39.72 -5.62 -2.85
CA PRO A 173 -40.48 -6.47 -3.78
C PRO A 173 -39.55 -7.21 -4.76
N GLU A 174 -39.76 -8.52 -4.96
CA GLU A 174 -38.88 -9.34 -5.81
C GLU A 174 -38.66 -8.73 -7.20
N GLN A 175 -39.71 -8.17 -7.81
CA GLN A 175 -39.63 -7.48 -9.12
C GLN A 175 -38.76 -6.22 -9.13
N ALA A 176 -38.40 -5.67 -7.99
CA ALA A 176 -37.56 -4.48 -7.87
C ALA A 176 -36.11 -4.81 -7.52
N ILE A 177 -35.83 -6.04 -7.06
CA ILE A 177 -34.52 -6.45 -6.53
C ILE A 177 -33.43 -6.22 -7.57
N GLU A 178 -33.59 -6.75 -8.77
CA GLU A 178 -32.59 -6.64 -9.84
C GLU A 178 -32.18 -5.17 -10.10
N LYS A 179 -33.16 -4.30 -10.27
CA LYS A 179 -32.91 -2.86 -10.52
C LYS A 179 -32.23 -2.17 -9.35
N ILE A 180 -32.60 -2.51 -8.11
CA ILE A 180 -31.96 -1.96 -6.91
C ILE A 180 -30.52 -2.43 -6.80
N VAL A 181 -30.28 -3.73 -7.04
CA VAL A 181 -28.94 -4.34 -6.99
C VAL A 181 -28.05 -3.74 -8.07
N ASP A 182 -28.54 -3.57 -9.29
CA ASP A 182 -27.78 -2.92 -10.36
C ASP A 182 -27.38 -1.47 -9.99
N GLY A 183 -28.29 -0.71 -9.41
CA GLY A 183 -28.00 0.64 -8.94
C GLY A 183 -26.93 0.66 -7.84
N ARG A 184 -27.01 -0.25 -6.87
CA ARG A 184 -26.05 -0.38 -5.77
C ARG A 184 -24.68 -0.85 -6.28
N LEU A 185 -24.66 -1.79 -7.23
CA LEU A 185 -23.44 -2.29 -7.83
C LEU A 185 -22.71 -1.20 -8.63
N GLN A 186 -23.44 -0.30 -9.30
CA GLN A 186 -22.83 0.89 -9.93
C GLN A 186 -22.16 1.80 -8.88
N GLY A 187 -22.78 1.97 -7.70
CA GLY A 187 -22.19 2.70 -6.58
C GLY A 187 -20.90 2.04 -6.11
N PHE A 188 -20.92 0.72 -5.89
CA PHE A 188 -19.74 -0.04 -5.50
C PHE A 188 -18.58 0.13 -6.50
N PHE A 189 -18.83 0.02 -7.80
CA PHE A 189 -17.78 0.22 -8.79
C PHE A 189 -17.19 1.64 -8.78
N LYS A 190 -18.04 2.65 -8.56
CA LYS A 190 -17.57 4.03 -8.39
C LYS A 190 -16.67 4.21 -7.19
N ASP A 191 -16.94 3.50 -6.11
CA ASP A 191 -16.13 3.62 -4.88
C ASP A 191 -14.75 2.99 -5.02
N ILE A 192 -14.63 1.90 -5.80
CA ILE A 192 -13.39 1.11 -5.89
C ILE A 192 -12.53 1.38 -7.13
N ALA A 193 -13.06 2.03 -8.17
CA ALA A 193 -12.32 2.40 -9.38
C ALA A 193 -11.99 3.89 -9.39
N LEU A 194 -10.69 4.23 -9.41
CA LEU A 194 -10.21 5.61 -9.33
C LEU A 194 -10.86 6.52 -10.38
N LEU A 195 -10.88 6.08 -11.64
CA LEU A 195 -11.38 6.88 -12.76
C LEU A 195 -12.91 7.09 -12.75
N ASP A 196 -13.65 6.34 -11.95
CA ASP A 196 -15.10 6.49 -11.75
C ASP A 196 -15.44 7.37 -10.51
N GLN A 197 -14.44 7.69 -9.67
CA GLN A 197 -14.66 8.52 -8.49
C GLN A 197 -14.86 9.99 -8.86
N PRO A 198 -15.72 10.72 -8.16
CA PRO A 198 -15.82 12.17 -8.34
C PRO A 198 -14.55 12.84 -7.81
N TYR A 199 -14.03 13.74 -8.60
CA TYR A 199 -12.87 14.58 -8.27
C TYR A 199 -13.31 16.01 -8.00
#